data_2d490d5b315c9dbc4c055fe1b299d133
#
_entry.id   2d490d5b315c9dbc4c055fe1b299d133
#
_cell.length_a   1.000
_cell.length_b   1.000
_cell.length_c   1.000
_cell.angle_alpha   90.00
_cell.angle_beta   90.00
_cell.angle_gamma   90.00
#
_symmetry.space_group_name_H-M   'P 1'
#
loop_
_entity.id
_entity.type
_entity.pdbx_description
1 polymer ?
#
loop_
_entity_poly.entity_id
_entity_poly.type
_entity_poly.pdbx_seq_one_letter_code
_entity_poly.pdbx_strand_id
1 'polypeptide(L)'
;EQREEENYFFKLSKYQNKLIKFVEGYIIPVEKKNEILSRIKGGLNDVCISRKGAKWGVDFPDDKNFKIWVWVDALINYISGAEDKWPADVHIIGKGINWFHSVIWPALLMSAEYDLPKTLLVHGYLNIRGKKMSKSLGNVIDPIELIDKYGVDAVRYSLLRCSVFDDSDYSEEILIERYNNELANKLGNLVSRISGLIEKKGIEKCDVKLLKKLDEKKIEKYFETYEFDKALNEIFRFIDECNTHVQNKKPWETGDKKVLYELKESILKISELLLPFIPESAEKINKQFSTKNIKKEEILFKKIEVKK
;
A
#
# COMPACT_ATOMS: atom_id res chain seq x y z
N GLU A 1 -21.59 -29.58 24.26
CA GLU A 1 -22.37 -30.63 23.57
C GLU A 1 -21.79 -30.79 22.17
N GLN A 2 -21.31 -31.99 21.81
CA GLN A 2 -21.01 -32.35 20.41
C GLN A 2 -22.34 -32.68 19.74
N ARG A 3 -22.65 -31.96 18.67
CA ARG A 3 -23.79 -32.28 17.79
C ARG A 3 -23.27 -32.86 16.49
N GLU A 4 -23.76 -34.00 16.09
CA GLU A 4 -23.54 -34.52 14.76
C GLU A 4 -24.50 -33.80 13.78
N GLU A 5 -23.95 -33.17 12.77
CA GLU A 5 -24.71 -32.51 11.70
C GLU A 5 -24.28 -33.08 10.35
N GLU A 6 -25.28 -33.44 9.55
CA GLU A 6 -25.03 -33.73 8.12
C GLU A 6 -24.75 -32.43 7.36
N ASN A 7 -23.70 -32.40 6.60
CA ASN A 7 -23.32 -31.25 5.75
C ASN A 7 -22.62 -31.73 4.48
N TYR A 8 -22.58 -30.86 3.49
CA TYR A 8 -21.78 -31.07 2.28
C TYR A 8 -20.34 -30.65 2.53
N PHE A 9 -19.39 -31.48 2.06
CA PHE A 9 -17.96 -31.24 2.22
C PHE A 9 -17.29 -31.15 0.86
N PHE A 10 -16.49 -30.09 0.68
CA PHE A 10 -15.56 -29.98 -0.42
C PHE A 10 -14.30 -30.80 -0.11
N LYS A 11 -13.91 -31.69 -1.04
CA LYS A 11 -12.76 -32.59 -0.89
C LYS A 11 -11.45 -31.83 -1.08
N LEU A 12 -11.13 -30.92 -0.13
CA LEU A 12 -9.93 -30.10 -0.14
C LEU A 12 -8.65 -30.96 -0.14
N SER A 13 -8.70 -32.10 0.54
CA SER A 13 -7.58 -33.05 0.62
C SER A 13 -7.06 -33.52 -0.75
N LYS A 14 -7.94 -33.62 -1.77
CA LYS A 14 -7.55 -33.98 -3.14
C LYS A 14 -6.62 -32.96 -3.81
N TYR A 15 -6.61 -31.71 -3.35
CA TYR A 15 -5.85 -30.61 -3.95
C TYR A 15 -4.51 -30.37 -3.26
N GLN A 16 -4.17 -31.09 -2.19
CA GLN A 16 -2.98 -30.86 -1.38
C GLN A 16 -1.70 -30.69 -2.20
N ASN A 17 -1.40 -31.64 -3.08
CA ASN A 17 -0.16 -31.61 -3.88
C ASN A 17 -0.14 -30.48 -4.92
N LYS A 18 -1.31 -30.13 -5.49
CA LYS A 18 -1.43 -28.99 -6.41
C LYS A 18 -1.24 -27.67 -5.66
N LEU A 19 -1.82 -27.55 -4.46
CA LEU A 19 -1.70 -26.37 -3.61
C LEU A 19 -0.27 -26.13 -3.13
N ILE A 20 0.47 -27.19 -2.74
CA ILE A 20 1.88 -27.06 -2.36
C ILE A 20 2.68 -26.40 -3.50
N LYS A 21 2.50 -26.88 -4.73
CA LYS A 21 3.22 -26.33 -5.90
C LYS A 21 2.79 -24.88 -6.21
N PHE A 22 1.50 -24.60 -6.11
CA PHE A 22 0.96 -23.28 -6.42
C PHE A 22 1.41 -22.22 -5.40
N VAL A 23 1.34 -22.52 -4.11
CA VAL A 23 1.66 -21.61 -3.02
C VAL A 23 3.13 -21.17 -3.02
N GLU A 24 4.05 -21.98 -3.57
CA GLU A 24 5.49 -21.64 -3.65
C GLU A 24 5.77 -20.30 -4.33
N GLY A 25 5.01 -19.91 -5.36
CA GLY A 25 5.17 -18.67 -6.10
C GLY A 25 4.05 -17.63 -5.87
N TYR A 26 3.08 -17.93 -5.01
CA TYR A 26 1.84 -17.18 -4.93
C TYR A 26 1.79 -16.14 -3.81
N ILE A 27 2.32 -16.45 -2.62
CA ILE A 27 2.14 -15.67 -1.40
C ILE A 27 3.33 -14.77 -1.09
N ILE A 28 3.05 -13.52 -0.79
CA ILE A 28 3.98 -12.51 -0.26
C ILE A 28 3.41 -11.99 1.07
N PRO A 29 4.22 -11.87 2.15
CA PRO A 29 5.67 -12.16 2.25
C PRO A 29 5.98 -13.65 2.47
N VAL A 30 7.27 -13.98 2.42
CA VAL A 30 7.75 -15.37 2.51
C VAL A 30 7.41 -16.05 3.83
N GLU A 31 7.33 -15.32 4.93
CA GLU A 31 6.93 -15.80 6.26
C GLU A 31 5.51 -16.37 6.22
N LYS A 32 4.59 -15.65 5.57
CA LYS A 32 3.19 -16.07 5.39
C LYS A 32 3.06 -17.25 4.45
N LYS A 33 3.89 -17.30 3.41
CA LYS A 33 4.00 -18.47 2.54
C LYS A 33 4.44 -19.72 3.32
N ASN A 34 5.51 -19.59 4.11
CA ASN A 34 6.06 -20.72 4.87
C ASN A 34 5.08 -21.24 5.92
N GLU A 35 4.33 -20.35 6.59
CA GLU A 35 3.25 -20.71 7.51
C GLU A 35 2.20 -21.59 6.81
N ILE A 36 1.72 -21.16 5.65
CA ILE A 36 0.73 -21.89 4.86
C ILE A 36 1.27 -23.22 4.33
N LEU A 37 2.49 -23.23 3.78
CA LEU A 37 3.11 -24.46 3.30
C LEU A 37 3.29 -25.51 4.38
N SER A 38 3.73 -25.09 5.57
CA SER A 38 3.87 -25.99 6.73
C SER A 38 2.54 -26.64 7.08
N ARG A 39 1.46 -25.82 7.11
CA ARG A 39 0.12 -26.30 7.43
C ARG A 39 -0.44 -27.23 6.36
N ILE A 40 -0.24 -26.95 5.06
CA ILE A 40 -0.66 -27.85 3.98
C ILE A 40 0.09 -29.18 4.03
N LYS A 41 1.41 -29.14 4.25
CA LYS A 41 2.25 -30.35 4.37
C LYS A 41 1.87 -31.24 5.57
N GLY A 42 1.31 -30.66 6.61
CA GLY A 42 0.76 -31.39 7.76
C GLY A 42 -0.52 -32.20 7.47
N GLY A 43 -1.09 -32.04 6.27
CA GLY A 43 -2.30 -32.73 5.82
C GLY A 43 -3.53 -31.81 5.79
N LEU A 44 -4.30 -31.89 4.71
CA LEU A 44 -5.55 -31.15 4.53
C LEU A 44 -6.75 -32.04 4.84
N ASN A 45 -7.64 -31.52 5.70
CA ASN A 45 -8.96 -32.10 5.90
C ASN A 45 -9.96 -31.49 4.93
N ASP A 46 -10.99 -32.26 4.59
CA ASP A 46 -12.10 -31.77 3.78
C ASP A 46 -12.88 -30.67 4.52
N VAL A 47 -13.38 -29.70 3.78
CA VAL A 47 -14.00 -28.49 4.34
C VAL A 47 -15.50 -28.51 4.18
N CYS A 48 -16.21 -28.30 5.27
CA CYS A 48 -17.68 -28.15 5.26
C CYS A 48 -18.07 -26.86 4.52
N ILE A 49 -18.83 -26.99 3.43
CA ILE A 49 -19.25 -25.88 2.55
C ILE A 49 -20.76 -25.56 2.64
N SER A 50 -21.47 -26.21 3.54
CA SER A 50 -22.89 -25.99 3.75
C SER A 50 -23.23 -25.71 5.22
N ARG A 51 -24.46 -25.25 5.47
CA ARG A 51 -25.01 -25.04 6.81
C ARG A 51 -26.45 -25.49 6.82
N LYS A 52 -26.76 -26.58 7.56
CA LYS A 52 -28.10 -27.12 7.71
C LYS A 52 -28.96 -26.19 8.57
N GLY A 53 -30.17 -25.91 8.13
CA GLY A 53 -31.16 -25.16 8.91
C GLY A 53 -30.82 -23.67 9.14
N ALA A 54 -29.83 -23.10 8.45
CA ALA A 54 -29.57 -21.67 8.51
C ALA A 54 -30.76 -20.90 7.91
N LYS A 55 -31.24 -19.89 8.65
CA LYS A 55 -32.43 -19.10 8.25
C LYS A 55 -32.15 -18.12 7.12
N TRP A 56 -30.90 -17.70 6.94
CA TRP A 56 -30.46 -16.72 5.95
C TRP A 56 -29.19 -17.20 5.22
N GLY A 57 -29.09 -16.89 3.94
CA GLY A 57 -27.97 -17.24 3.08
C GLY A 57 -28.42 -17.74 1.72
N VAL A 58 -27.49 -18.00 0.82
CA VAL A 58 -27.71 -18.56 -0.51
C VAL A 58 -28.08 -20.05 -0.37
N ASP A 59 -29.12 -20.48 -1.05
CA ASP A 59 -29.54 -21.89 -1.05
C ASP A 59 -28.46 -22.77 -1.69
N PHE A 60 -28.22 -23.94 -1.09
CA PHE A 60 -27.40 -24.95 -1.74
C PHE A 60 -28.08 -25.46 -3.00
N PRO A 61 -27.41 -25.54 -4.15
CA PRO A 61 -28.07 -25.78 -5.46
C PRO A 61 -28.96 -27.05 -5.49
N ASP A 62 -28.47 -28.13 -4.92
CA ASP A 62 -29.13 -29.43 -5.00
C ASP A 62 -30.00 -29.74 -3.77
N ASP A 63 -29.94 -28.94 -2.72
CA ASP A 63 -30.72 -29.16 -1.49
C ASP A 63 -31.00 -27.86 -0.73
N LYS A 64 -32.22 -27.33 -0.85
CA LYS A 64 -32.65 -26.07 -0.22
C LYS A 64 -32.73 -26.12 1.32
N ASN A 65 -32.61 -27.30 1.94
CA ASN A 65 -32.48 -27.42 3.40
C ASN A 65 -31.12 -26.92 3.92
N PHE A 66 -30.16 -26.72 3.02
CA PHE A 66 -28.83 -26.20 3.33
C PHE A 66 -28.61 -24.83 2.69
N LYS A 67 -27.82 -24.03 3.36
CA LYS A 67 -27.28 -22.78 2.81
C LYS A 67 -25.81 -22.97 2.48
N ILE A 68 -25.33 -22.28 1.46
CA ILE A 68 -23.90 -22.23 1.15
C ILE A 68 -23.14 -21.55 2.31
N TRP A 69 -22.00 -22.12 2.67
CA TRP A 69 -21.12 -21.49 3.64
C TRP A 69 -20.61 -20.13 3.13
N VAL A 70 -20.72 -19.12 3.97
CA VAL A 70 -20.44 -17.71 3.63
C VAL A 70 -19.09 -17.49 2.92
N TRP A 71 -18.06 -18.29 3.22
CA TRP A 71 -16.75 -18.13 2.56
C TRP A 71 -16.74 -18.61 1.12
N VAL A 72 -17.57 -19.58 0.75
CA VAL A 72 -17.70 -19.98 -0.67
C VAL A 72 -18.38 -18.86 -1.45
N ASP A 73 -19.49 -18.32 -0.92
CA ASP A 73 -20.22 -17.21 -1.51
C ASP A 73 -19.33 -15.95 -1.61
N ALA A 74 -18.67 -15.57 -0.51
CA ALA A 74 -17.80 -14.40 -0.47
C ALA A 74 -16.62 -14.48 -1.46
N LEU A 75 -16.01 -15.65 -1.66
CA LEU A 75 -14.85 -15.80 -2.56
C LEU A 75 -15.26 -15.77 -4.04
N ILE A 76 -16.46 -16.24 -4.39
CA ILE A 76 -16.97 -16.21 -5.77
C ILE A 76 -17.13 -14.78 -6.28
N ASN A 77 -17.30 -13.78 -5.40
CA ASN A 77 -17.46 -12.39 -5.81
C ASN A 77 -16.26 -11.86 -6.60
N TYR A 78 -15.07 -12.42 -6.41
CA TYR A 78 -13.87 -12.03 -7.19
C TYR A 78 -14.03 -12.34 -8.67
N ILE A 79 -14.73 -13.43 -9.03
CA ILE A 79 -15.01 -13.76 -10.44
C ILE A 79 -16.18 -12.92 -10.93
N SER A 80 -17.30 -12.91 -10.20
CA SER A 80 -18.51 -12.20 -10.62
C SER A 80 -18.33 -10.69 -10.71
N GLY A 81 -17.42 -10.10 -9.92
CA GLY A 81 -17.08 -8.68 -9.98
C GLY A 81 -15.98 -8.31 -10.98
N ALA A 82 -15.15 -9.27 -11.38
CA ALA A 82 -14.06 -9.02 -12.32
C ALA A 82 -14.49 -9.11 -13.79
N GLU A 83 -15.60 -9.79 -14.06
CA GLU A 83 -16.11 -10.05 -15.42
C GLU A 83 -15.01 -10.64 -16.32
N ASP A 84 -14.63 -9.92 -17.38
CA ASP A 84 -13.59 -10.29 -18.35
C ASP A 84 -12.14 -10.03 -17.88
N LYS A 85 -11.97 -9.45 -16.68
CA LYS A 85 -10.63 -9.09 -16.13
C LYS A 85 -10.04 -10.16 -15.20
N TRP A 86 -10.72 -11.29 -15.02
CA TRP A 86 -10.16 -12.42 -14.32
C TRP A 86 -9.08 -13.13 -15.18
N PRO A 87 -7.96 -13.63 -14.62
CA PRO A 87 -7.61 -13.72 -13.20
C PRO A 87 -7.01 -12.43 -12.65
N ALA A 88 -7.11 -12.24 -11.32
CA ALA A 88 -6.48 -11.12 -10.61
C ALA A 88 -4.94 -11.20 -10.68
N ASP A 89 -4.30 -10.07 -10.97
CA ASP A 89 -2.84 -9.97 -10.86
C ASP A 89 -2.39 -9.99 -9.40
N VAL A 90 -3.11 -9.29 -8.52
CA VAL A 90 -2.82 -9.23 -7.08
C VAL A 90 -4.11 -9.26 -6.28
N HIS A 91 -4.21 -10.22 -5.35
CA HIS A 91 -5.14 -10.16 -4.23
C HIS A 91 -4.45 -9.49 -3.04
N ILE A 92 -5.04 -8.46 -2.46
CA ILE A 92 -4.51 -7.77 -1.27
C ILE A 92 -5.44 -8.08 -0.10
N ILE A 93 -4.90 -8.72 0.93
CA ILE A 93 -5.70 -9.20 2.08
C ILE A 93 -5.00 -8.99 3.42
N GLY A 94 -5.78 -8.82 4.48
CA GLY A 94 -5.27 -8.88 5.86
C GLY A 94 -4.92 -10.31 6.28
N LYS A 95 -3.91 -10.45 7.13
CA LYS A 95 -3.39 -11.76 7.59
C LYS A 95 -4.44 -12.70 8.21
N GLY A 96 -5.56 -12.17 8.73
CA GLY A 96 -6.60 -12.98 9.38
C GLY A 96 -7.41 -13.87 8.42
N ILE A 97 -7.39 -13.57 7.12
CA ILE A 97 -8.11 -14.33 6.10
C ILE A 97 -7.17 -15.05 5.13
N ASN A 98 -5.88 -15.14 5.50
CA ASN A 98 -4.85 -15.75 4.68
C ASN A 98 -5.22 -17.20 4.27
N TRP A 99 -5.71 -18.03 5.21
CA TRP A 99 -6.08 -19.42 4.92
C TRP A 99 -7.11 -19.55 3.80
N PHE A 100 -8.13 -18.68 3.81
CA PHE A 100 -9.19 -18.72 2.80
C PHE A 100 -8.67 -18.40 1.40
N HIS A 101 -7.80 -17.40 1.28
CA HIS A 101 -7.25 -16.94 0.00
C HIS A 101 -6.06 -17.74 -0.49
N SER A 102 -5.32 -18.38 0.43
CA SER A 102 -4.14 -19.17 0.09
C SER A 102 -4.46 -20.63 -0.23
N VAL A 103 -5.55 -21.17 0.33
CA VAL A 103 -5.83 -22.61 0.27
C VAL A 103 -7.22 -22.90 -0.27
N ILE A 104 -8.26 -22.36 0.36
CA ILE A 104 -9.65 -22.68 -0.02
C ILE A 104 -9.98 -22.12 -1.40
N TRP A 105 -9.71 -20.84 -1.62
CA TRP A 105 -10.00 -20.16 -2.88
C TRP A 105 -9.27 -20.81 -4.09
N PRO A 106 -7.95 -21.02 -4.07
CA PRO A 106 -7.28 -21.70 -5.17
C PRO A 106 -7.79 -23.13 -5.42
N ALA A 107 -8.15 -23.87 -4.35
CA ALA A 107 -8.70 -25.21 -4.52
C ALA A 107 -10.09 -25.21 -5.17
N LEU A 108 -10.95 -24.26 -4.81
CA LEU A 108 -12.25 -24.07 -5.45
C LEU A 108 -12.09 -23.72 -6.94
N LEU A 109 -11.17 -22.79 -7.26
CA LEU A 109 -10.85 -22.42 -8.64
C LEU A 109 -10.33 -23.62 -9.44
N MET A 110 -9.38 -24.40 -8.88
CA MET A 110 -8.86 -25.62 -9.51
C MET A 110 -9.97 -26.67 -9.75
N SER A 111 -10.95 -26.72 -8.85
CA SER A 111 -12.10 -27.64 -8.98
C SER A 111 -13.06 -27.24 -10.08
N ALA A 112 -13.24 -25.94 -10.25
CA ALA A 112 -14.14 -25.36 -11.23
C ALA A 112 -13.44 -25.01 -12.56
N GLU A 113 -12.17 -25.39 -12.71
CA GLU A 113 -11.34 -25.17 -13.91
C GLU A 113 -11.18 -23.70 -14.31
N TYR A 114 -11.21 -22.80 -13.31
CA TYR A 114 -10.88 -21.39 -13.50
C TYR A 114 -9.38 -21.14 -13.39
N ASP A 115 -8.92 -20.09 -14.08
CA ASP A 115 -7.56 -19.59 -13.93
C ASP A 115 -7.27 -19.14 -12.49
N LEU A 116 -6.03 -19.29 -12.06
CA LEU A 116 -5.61 -18.93 -10.70
C LEU A 116 -5.10 -17.49 -10.64
N PRO A 117 -5.32 -16.76 -9.53
CA PRO A 117 -4.73 -15.45 -9.32
C PRO A 117 -3.20 -15.54 -9.24
N LYS A 118 -2.48 -14.47 -9.64
CA LYS A 118 -1.02 -14.51 -9.80
C LYS A 118 -0.28 -14.28 -8.50
N THR A 119 -0.74 -13.36 -7.66
CA THR A 119 -0.06 -12.96 -6.42
C THR A 119 -1.06 -12.74 -5.28
N LEU A 120 -0.72 -13.18 -4.09
CA LEU A 120 -1.44 -12.89 -2.85
C LEU A 120 -0.54 -12.06 -1.93
N LEU A 121 -0.87 -10.78 -1.78
CA LEU A 121 -0.24 -9.87 -0.83
C LEU A 121 -0.96 -9.93 0.51
N VAL A 122 -0.28 -10.44 1.53
CA VAL A 122 -0.83 -10.58 2.89
C VAL A 122 -0.25 -9.49 3.77
N HIS A 123 -1.07 -8.49 4.10
CA HIS A 123 -0.63 -7.35 4.91
C HIS A 123 -0.89 -7.55 6.42
N GLY A 124 -0.11 -6.82 7.23
CA GLY A 124 -0.29 -6.72 8.68
C GLY A 124 -1.54 -5.93 9.07
N TYR A 125 -1.83 -5.86 10.36
CA TYR A 125 -2.93 -5.05 10.86
C TYR A 125 -2.47 -3.63 11.22
N LEU A 126 -3.39 -2.68 11.04
CA LEU A 126 -3.28 -1.37 11.66
C LEU A 126 -3.95 -1.46 13.04
N ASN A 127 -3.14 -1.21 14.06
CA ASN A 127 -3.56 -1.18 15.44
C ASN A 127 -3.71 0.25 15.92
N ILE A 128 -4.45 0.46 16.99
CA ILE A 128 -4.53 1.73 17.71
C ILE A 128 -4.08 1.49 19.13
N ARG A 129 -2.96 2.12 19.54
CA ARG A 129 -2.34 1.95 20.87
C ARG A 129 -2.15 0.47 21.21
N GLY A 130 -1.56 -0.30 20.28
CA GLY A 130 -1.29 -1.73 20.43
C GLY A 130 -2.52 -2.64 20.38
N LYS A 131 -3.73 -2.10 20.12
CA LYS A 131 -4.96 -2.88 20.03
C LYS A 131 -5.52 -2.91 18.62
N LYS A 132 -5.97 -4.08 18.16
CA LYS A 132 -6.62 -4.22 16.85
C LYS A 132 -7.84 -3.29 16.76
N MET A 133 -7.99 -2.61 15.63
CA MET A 133 -9.20 -1.84 15.32
C MET A 133 -10.43 -2.76 15.32
N SER A 134 -11.48 -2.37 16.03
CA SER A 134 -12.71 -3.12 16.12
C SER A 134 -13.89 -2.18 16.35
N LYS A 135 -14.98 -2.39 15.61
CA LYS A 135 -16.24 -1.63 15.79
C LYS A 135 -16.80 -1.80 17.21
N SER A 136 -16.65 -3.00 17.79
CA SER A 136 -17.11 -3.30 19.16
C SER A 136 -16.31 -2.56 20.25
N LEU A 137 -15.05 -2.19 19.96
CA LEU A 137 -14.21 -1.41 20.86
C LEU A 137 -14.33 0.11 20.63
N GLY A 138 -15.07 0.54 19.60
CA GLY A 138 -15.25 1.95 19.29
C GLY A 138 -13.94 2.68 18.91
N ASN A 139 -12.90 1.94 18.53
CA ASN A 139 -11.58 2.49 18.22
C ASN A 139 -11.26 2.49 16.71
N VAL A 140 -12.30 2.45 15.86
CA VAL A 140 -12.12 2.52 14.41
C VAL A 140 -11.89 3.96 14.00
N ILE A 141 -10.84 4.21 13.23
CA ILE A 141 -10.58 5.50 12.59
C ILE A 141 -11.25 5.48 11.22
N ASP A 142 -12.12 6.46 10.95
CA ASP A 142 -12.72 6.64 9.64
C ASP A 142 -11.73 7.39 8.72
N PRO A 143 -11.26 6.77 7.62
CA PRO A 143 -10.35 7.42 6.70
C PRO A 143 -10.99 8.63 5.99
N ILE A 144 -12.32 8.66 5.83
CA ILE A 144 -13.00 9.78 5.18
C ILE A 144 -12.94 11.03 6.07
N GLU A 145 -13.19 10.87 7.38
CA GLU A 145 -13.05 12.00 8.33
C GLU A 145 -11.61 12.56 8.33
N LEU A 146 -10.61 11.68 8.23
CA LEU A 146 -9.22 12.12 8.12
C LEU A 146 -8.93 12.85 6.80
N ILE A 147 -9.51 12.36 5.68
CA ILE A 147 -9.36 12.99 4.36
C ILE A 147 -9.99 14.39 4.36
N ASP A 148 -11.18 14.54 4.91
CA ASP A 148 -11.87 15.84 5.01
C ASP A 148 -11.07 16.84 5.86
N LYS A 149 -10.36 16.35 6.87
CA LYS A 149 -9.61 17.20 7.81
C LYS A 149 -8.19 17.53 7.32
N TYR A 150 -7.51 16.60 6.68
CA TYR A 150 -6.08 16.72 6.35
C TYR A 150 -5.75 16.62 4.85
N GLY A 151 -6.72 16.29 4.02
CA GLY A 151 -6.54 16.04 2.59
C GLY A 151 -6.10 14.62 2.28
N VAL A 152 -6.40 14.18 1.05
CA VAL A 152 -6.18 12.80 0.59
C VAL A 152 -4.70 12.42 0.62
N ASP A 153 -3.81 13.32 0.19
CA ASP A 153 -2.36 13.05 0.14
C ASP A 153 -1.74 12.83 1.52
N ALA A 154 -2.18 13.57 2.54
CA ALA A 154 -1.72 13.40 3.91
C ALA A 154 -2.08 12.02 4.46
N VAL A 155 -3.32 11.59 4.23
CA VAL A 155 -3.82 10.29 4.70
C VAL A 155 -3.12 9.15 3.95
N ARG A 156 -3.04 9.21 2.62
CA ARG A 156 -2.32 8.22 1.80
C ARG A 156 -0.87 8.07 2.25
N TYR A 157 -0.18 9.20 2.37
CA TYR A 157 1.22 9.23 2.81
C TYR A 157 1.40 8.57 4.17
N SER A 158 0.58 8.96 5.15
CA SER A 158 0.72 8.45 6.52
C SER A 158 0.44 6.95 6.61
N LEU A 159 -0.50 6.42 5.82
CA LEU A 159 -0.80 4.98 5.76
C LEU A 159 0.33 4.19 5.07
N LEU A 160 0.84 4.69 3.95
CA LEU A 160 1.90 4.03 3.18
C LEU A 160 3.30 4.14 3.84
N ARG A 161 3.43 4.97 4.89
CA ARG A 161 4.60 4.98 5.80
C ARG A 161 4.57 3.88 6.84
N CYS A 162 3.46 3.15 6.98
CA CYS A 162 3.41 1.94 7.80
C CYS A 162 4.01 0.76 7.03
N SER A 163 4.63 -0.18 7.75
CA SER A 163 5.05 -1.45 7.14
C SER A 163 3.85 -2.15 6.54
N VAL A 164 4.00 -2.64 5.31
CA VAL A 164 2.94 -3.42 4.65
C VAL A 164 2.76 -4.78 5.33
N PHE A 165 3.86 -5.41 5.74
CA PHE A 165 3.85 -6.81 6.17
C PHE A 165 3.69 -6.99 7.68
N ASP A 166 4.13 -5.99 8.47
CA ASP A 166 4.07 -6.03 9.92
C ASP A 166 2.85 -5.30 10.47
N ASP A 167 2.45 -5.67 11.67
CA ASP A 167 1.46 -4.89 12.39
C ASP A 167 2.05 -3.53 12.75
N SER A 168 1.30 -2.48 12.50
CA SER A 168 1.72 -1.10 12.77
C SER A 168 0.69 -0.38 13.61
N ASP A 169 1.14 0.44 14.56
CA ASP A 169 0.25 1.37 15.23
C ASP A 169 0.00 2.59 14.33
N TYR A 170 -1.26 3.03 14.34
CA TYR A 170 -1.70 4.19 13.61
C TYR A 170 -2.57 5.08 14.50
N SER A 171 -2.38 6.37 14.39
CA SER A 171 -3.22 7.37 15.06
C SER A 171 -3.18 8.69 14.31
N GLU A 172 -4.10 9.59 14.65
CA GLU A 172 -4.12 10.94 14.09
C GLU A 172 -2.84 11.72 14.44
N GLU A 173 -2.30 11.52 15.64
CA GLU A 173 -1.05 12.14 16.09
C GLU A 173 0.13 11.69 15.21
N ILE A 174 0.21 10.41 14.87
CA ILE A 174 1.23 9.85 13.97
C ILE A 174 1.10 10.45 12.57
N LEU A 175 -0.14 10.63 12.07
CA LEU A 175 -0.37 11.30 10.80
C LEU A 175 0.17 12.73 10.83
N ILE A 176 -0.18 13.51 11.85
CA ILE A 176 0.23 14.92 11.98
C ILE A 176 1.75 15.02 12.11
N GLU A 177 2.37 14.13 12.90
CA GLU A 177 3.82 14.10 13.07
C GLU A 177 4.54 13.84 11.73
N ARG A 178 4.14 12.80 11.00
CA ARG A 178 4.69 12.46 9.68
C ARG A 178 4.49 13.61 8.68
N TYR A 179 3.28 14.14 8.62
CA TYR A 179 2.96 15.27 7.76
C TYR A 179 3.86 16.48 8.03
N ASN A 180 3.95 16.91 9.29
CA ASN A 180 4.72 18.09 9.66
C ASN A 180 6.23 17.90 9.46
N ASN A 181 6.75 16.74 9.88
CA ASN A 181 8.20 16.49 9.84
C ASN A 181 8.71 16.20 8.43
N GLU A 182 7.95 15.47 7.64
CA GLU A 182 8.41 14.99 6.34
C GLU A 182 7.84 15.82 5.19
N LEU A 183 6.50 15.93 5.06
CA LEU A 183 5.89 16.66 3.95
C LEU A 183 6.09 18.17 4.08
N ALA A 184 5.79 18.77 5.21
CA ALA A 184 5.92 20.22 5.38
C ALA A 184 7.39 20.67 5.54
N ASN A 185 8.12 20.07 6.49
CA ASN A 185 9.48 20.54 6.83
C ASN A 185 10.55 20.13 5.82
N LYS A 186 10.44 18.95 5.19
CA LYS A 186 11.46 18.49 4.23
C LYS A 186 11.07 18.82 2.80
N LEU A 187 9.99 18.21 2.28
CA LEU A 187 9.58 18.36 0.88
C LEU A 187 9.04 19.77 0.58
N GLY A 188 8.08 20.24 1.35
CA GLY A 188 7.44 21.54 1.14
C GLY A 188 8.42 22.71 1.25
N ASN A 189 9.33 22.66 2.25
CA ASN A 189 10.38 23.67 2.38
C ASN A 189 11.37 23.64 1.22
N LEU A 190 11.76 22.45 0.72
CA LEU A 190 12.64 22.31 -0.44
C LEU A 190 12.00 22.96 -1.68
N VAL A 191 10.76 22.58 -1.99
CA VAL A 191 9.99 23.09 -3.12
C VAL A 191 9.83 24.61 -3.06
N SER A 192 9.36 25.16 -1.93
CA SER A 192 9.14 26.60 -1.76
C SER A 192 10.44 27.41 -1.82
N ARG A 193 11.52 26.90 -1.23
CA ARG A 193 12.83 27.57 -1.25
C ARG A 193 13.41 27.63 -2.65
N ILE A 194 13.40 26.49 -3.36
CA ILE A 194 14.03 26.40 -4.68
C ILE A 194 13.23 27.16 -5.73
N SER A 195 11.90 27.05 -5.75
CA SER A 195 11.07 27.83 -6.66
C SER A 195 11.27 29.36 -6.47
N GLY A 196 11.31 29.83 -5.22
CA GLY A 196 11.56 31.24 -4.94
C GLY A 196 12.97 31.73 -5.30
N LEU A 197 13.98 30.86 -5.21
CA LEU A 197 15.35 31.19 -5.67
C LEU A 197 15.43 31.22 -7.19
N ILE A 198 14.81 30.26 -7.87
CA ILE A 198 14.75 30.22 -9.34
C ILE A 198 14.02 31.44 -9.91
N GLU A 199 12.89 31.83 -9.31
CA GLU A 199 12.16 33.03 -9.70
C GLU A 199 13.01 34.29 -9.67
N LYS A 200 13.86 34.43 -8.64
CA LYS A 200 14.70 35.60 -8.46
C LYS A 200 16.00 35.59 -9.27
N LYS A 201 16.60 34.42 -9.46
CA LYS A 201 17.97 34.27 -9.97
C LYS A 201 18.03 33.61 -11.36
N GLY A 202 16.97 32.90 -11.74
CA GLY A 202 16.95 32.05 -12.94
C GLY A 202 17.75 30.76 -12.76
N ILE A 203 17.85 29.98 -13.83
CA ILE A 203 18.60 28.71 -13.91
C ILE A 203 19.53 28.71 -15.12
N GLU A 204 20.58 27.89 -15.05
CA GLU A 204 21.50 27.62 -16.16
C GLU A 204 21.68 26.12 -16.28
N LYS A 205 21.42 25.57 -17.48
CA LYS A 205 21.51 24.12 -17.75
C LYS A 205 22.91 23.59 -17.52
N CYS A 206 23.02 22.45 -16.84
CA CYS A 206 24.28 21.76 -16.56
C CYS A 206 24.07 20.25 -16.49
N ASP A 207 25.16 19.50 -16.32
CA ASP A 207 25.09 18.07 -15.95
C ASP A 207 24.55 17.92 -14.52
N VAL A 208 23.53 17.10 -14.35
CA VAL A 208 22.84 16.92 -13.05
C VAL A 208 23.51 15.82 -12.24
N LYS A 209 24.59 16.20 -11.55
CA LYS A 209 25.36 15.25 -10.73
C LYS A 209 24.63 14.79 -9.47
N LEU A 210 23.72 15.62 -8.95
CA LEU A 210 22.97 15.33 -7.72
C LEU A 210 22.08 14.08 -7.89
N LEU A 211 21.48 13.85 -9.08
CA LEU A 211 20.68 12.65 -9.36
C LEU A 211 21.46 11.33 -9.23
N LYS A 212 22.80 11.35 -9.32
CA LYS A 212 23.62 10.15 -9.10
C LYS A 212 23.56 9.61 -7.66
N LYS A 213 23.06 10.41 -6.72
CA LYS A 213 22.84 10.01 -5.33
C LYS A 213 21.51 9.29 -5.09
N LEU A 214 20.62 9.32 -6.09
CA LEU A 214 19.36 8.61 -6.07
C LEU A 214 19.54 7.17 -6.54
N ASP A 215 19.15 6.22 -5.74
CA ASP A 215 19.16 4.80 -6.10
C ASP A 215 17.77 4.37 -6.62
N GLU A 216 17.49 4.71 -7.88
CA GLU A 216 16.22 4.38 -8.53
C GLU A 216 15.96 2.87 -8.57
N LYS A 217 16.99 2.07 -8.86
CA LYS A 217 16.86 0.60 -8.91
C LYS A 217 16.42 0.00 -7.58
N LYS A 218 16.91 0.57 -6.48
CA LYS A 218 16.51 0.14 -5.15
C LYS A 218 15.05 0.50 -4.85
N ILE A 219 14.60 1.68 -5.29
CA ILE A 219 13.21 2.11 -5.18
C ILE A 219 12.31 1.20 -6.02
N GLU A 220 12.65 0.94 -7.29
CA GLU A 220 11.92 0.01 -8.16
C GLU A 220 11.78 -1.37 -7.52
N LYS A 221 12.88 -1.92 -6.99
CA LYS A 221 12.85 -3.19 -6.28
C LYS A 221 11.87 -3.20 -5.10
N TYR A 222 11.80 -2.11 -4.33
CA TYR A 222 10.85 -2.01 -3.23
C TYR A 222 9.39 -1.95 -3.72
N PHE A 223 9.12 -1.34 -4.87
CA PHE A 223 7.80 -1.41 -5.51
C PHE A 223 7.46 -2.84 -5.94
N GLU A 224 8.39 -3.53 -6.59
CA GLU A 224 8.20 -4.93 -7.03
C GLU A 224 7.95 -5.88 -5.85
N THR A 225 8.53 -5.60 -4.68
CA THR A 225 8.35 -6.40 -3.47
C THR A 225 7.28 -5.86 -2.53
N TYR A 226 6.53 -4.81 -2.93
CA TYR A 226 5.47 -4.16 -2.16
C TYR A 226 5.92 -3.55 -0.82
N GLU A 227 7.20 -3.21 -0.69
CA GLU A 227 7.81 -2.58 0.49
C GLU A 227 7.75 -1.05 0.39
N PHE A 228 6.52 -0.49 0.33
CA PHE A 228 6.27 0.92 0.03
C PHE A 228 6.87 1.89 1.05
N ASP A 229 6.89 1.51 2.33
CA ASP A 229 7.55 2.26 3.40
C ASP A 229 9.05 2.40 3.16
N LYS A 230 9.70 1.33 2.66
CA LYS A 230 11.12 1.36 2.31
C LYS A 230 11.39 2.18 1.05
N ALA A 231 10.50 2.12 0.04
CA ALA A 231 10.59 3.00 -1.13
C ALA A 231 10.51 4.47 -0.70
N LEU A 232 9.56 4.83 0.16
CA LEU A 232 9.45 6.18 0.73
C LEU A 232 10.70 6.58 1.52
N ASN A 233 11.32 5.68 2.30
CA ASN A 233 12.57 5.96 3.01
C ASN A 233 13.68 6.37 2.04
N GLU A 234 13.85 5.69 0.91
CA GLU A 234 14.88 6.04 -0.08
C GLU A 234 14.57 7.37 -0.78
N ILE A 235 13.30 7.64 -1.11
CA ILE A 235 12.90 8.93 -1.69
C ILE A 235 13.19 10.07 -0.71
N PHE A 236 12.82 9.92 0.57
CA PHE A 236 13.06 10.94 1.59
C PHE A 236 14.55 11.09 1.94
N ARG A 237 15.32 10.02 1.87
CA ARG A 237 16.79 10.11 1.95
C ARG A 237 17.33 11.01 0.83
N PHE A 238 16.84 10.88 -0.38
CA PHE A 238 17.26 11.75 -1.49
C PHE A 238 16.77 13.21 -1.31
N ILE A 239 15.59 13.44 -0.76
CA ILE A 239 15.13 14.79 -0.37
C ILE A 239 16.08 15.41 0.66
N ASP A 240 16.56 14.64 1.64
CA ASP A 240 17.54 15.10 2.63
C ASP A 240 18.89 15.42 1.97
N GLU A 241 19.33 14.64 0.98
CA GLU A 241 20.52 14.96 0.17
C GLU A 241 20.35 16.28 -0.60
N CYS A 242 19.16 16.52 -1.19
CA CYS A 242 18.88 17.80 -1.84
C CYS A 242 18.90 18.98 -0.86
N ASN A 243 18.29 18.82 0.33
CA ASN A 243 18.33 19.85 1.37
C ASN A 243 19.77 20.13 1.85
N THR A 244 20.56 19.09 2.03
CA THR A 244 22.00 19.21 2.38
C THR A 244 22.80 19.91 1.27
N HIS A 245 22.52 19.57 0.01
CA HIS A 245 23.15 20.23 -1.14
C HIS A 245 22.85 21.73 -1.17
N VAL A 246 21.59 22.11 -0.93
CA VAL A 246 21.19 23.52 -0.81
C VAL A 246 21.97 24.23 0.30
N GLN A 247 22.12 23.61 1.48
CA GLN A 247 22.85 24.23 2.60
C GLN A 247 24.35 24.38 2.32
N ASN A 248 24.97 23.39 1.69
CA ASN A 248 26.38 23.38 1.38
C ASN A 248 26.75 24.38 0.26
N LYS A 249 25.90 24.47 -0.78
CA LYS A 249 26.17 25.35 -1.95
C LYS A 249 25.67 26.77 -1.77
N LYS A 250 24.80 27.02 -0.80
CA LYS A 250 24.22 28.32 -0.45
C LYS A 250 23.82 29.17 -1.66
N PRO A 251 22.95 28.66 -2.54
CA PRO A 251 22.56 29.35 -3.79
C PRO A 251 21.86 30.70 -3.52
N TRP A 252 21.39 30.97 -2.31
CA TRP A 252 20.87 32.28 -1.90
C TRP A 252 21.96 33.33 -1.77
N GLU A 253 23.20 32.94 -1.38
CA GLU A 253 24.38 33.79 -1.31
C GLU A 253 25.10 33.86 -2.66
N THR A 254 25.45 32.70 -3.21
CA THR A 254 26.28 32.57 -4.42
C THR A 254 25.56 32.95 -5.71
N GLY A 255 24.21 32.78 -5.73
CA GLY A 255 23.43 32.96 -6.97
C GLY A 255 23.72 31.91 -8.04
N ASP A 256 24.29 30.75 -7.67
CA ASP A 256 24.70 29.70 -8.60
C ASP A 256 23.51 29.07 -9.32
N LYS A 257 23.34 29.47 -10.59
CA LYS A 257 22.22 29.04 -11.44
C LYS A 257 22.30 27.58 -11.85
N LYS A 258 23.52 26.99 -11.86
CA LYS A 258 23.71 25.56 -12.18
C LYS A 258 23.26 24.68 -11.02
N VAL A 259 23.56 25.07 -9.78
CA VAL A 259 23.03 24.41 -8.56
C VAL A 259 21.51 24.47 -8.54
N LEU A 260 20.91 25.60 -8.90
CA LEU A 260 19.44 25.73 -8.99
C LEU A 260 18.86 24.82 -10.09
N TYR A 261 19.56 24.64 -11.20
CA TYR A 261 19.14 23.71 -12.25
C TYR A 261 19.22 22.25 -11.78
N GLU A 262 20.29 21.83 -11.11
CA GLU A 262 20.41 20.48 -10.53
C GLU A 262 19.26 20.19 -9.54
N LEU A 263 18.94 21.15 -8.67
CA LEU A 263 17.84 21.02 -7.70
C LEU A 263 16.48 20.99 -8.37
N LYS A 264 16.27 21.77 -9.42
CA LYS A 264 15.04 21.75 -10.24
C LYS A 264 14.81 20.37 -10.83
N GLU A 265 15.81 19.77 -11.48
CA GLU A 265 15.69 18.42 -12.08
C GLU A 265 15.49 17.35 -10.98
N SER A 266 16.16 17.52 -9.82
CA SER A 266 15.97 16.62 -8.68
C SER A 266 14.56 16.68 -8.11
N ILE A 267 13.96 17.87 -8.02
CA ILE A 267 12.56 18.04 -7.57
C ILE A 267 11.56 17.43 -8.55
N LEU A 268 11.79 17.56 -9.85
CA LEU A 268 10.98 16.88 -10.86
C LEU A 268 11.04 15.36 -10.71
N LYS A 269 12.23 14.80 -10.51
CA LYS A 269 12.37 13.36 -10.28
C LYS A 269 11.72 12.91 -8.96
N ILE A 270 11.84 13.68 -7.90
CA ILE A 270 11.13 13.44 -6.64
C ILE A 270 9.61 13.43 -6.85
N SER A 271 9.07 14.39 -7.63
CA SER A 271 7.63 14.45 -7.91
C SER A 271 7.14 13.22 -8.68
N GLU A 272 7.93 12.73 -9.64
CA GLU A 272 7.64 11.50 -10.38
C GLU A 272 7.56 10.29 -9.43
N LEU A 273 8.56 10.12 -8.57
CA LEU A 273 8.63 9.01 -7.62
C LEU A 273 7.56 9.07 -6.53
N LEU A 274 7.10 10.26 -6.17
CA LEU A 274 6.05 10.47 -5.16
C LEU A 274 4.63 10.39 -5.73
N LEU A 275 4.46 10.36 -7.06
CA LEU A 275 3.14 10.32 -7.70
C LEU A 275 2.23 9.19 -7.20
N PRO A 276 2.70 7.95 -6.99
CA PRO A 276 1.86 6.88 -6.43
C PRO A 276 1.43 7.11 -4.98
N PHE A 277 2.15 7.93 -4.23
CA PHE A 277 1.94 8.15 -2.79
C PHE A 277 1.08 9.38 -2.50
N ILE A 278 1.41 10.51 -3.12
CA ILE A 278 0.78 11.83 -2.93
C ILE A 278 0.45 12.46 -4.29
N PRO A 279 -0.50 11.89 -5.04
CA PRO A 279 -0.73 12.23 -6.45
C PRO A 279 -1.01 13.73 -6.68
N GLU A 280 -1.91 14.34 -5.88
CA GLU A 280 -2.27 15.74 -6.08
C GLU A 280 -1.08 16.70 -5.86
N SER A 281 -0.31 16.45 -4.80
CA SER A 281 0.87 17.26 -4.48
C SER A 281 2.01 17.03 -5.47
N ALA A 282 2.21 15.79 -5.90
CA ALA A 282 3.21 15.43 -6.89
C ALA A 282 2.93 16.09 -8.26
N GLU A 283 1.67 16.08 -8.70
CA GLU A 283 1.25 16.78 -9.92
C GLU A 283 1.44 18.28 -9.83
N LYS A 284 1.11 18.91 -8.70
CA LYS A 284 1.36 20.35 -8.47
C LYS A 284 2.83 20.69 -8.57
N ILE A 285 3.71 19.90 -7.91
CA ILE A 285 5.16 20.07 -8.00
C ILE A 285 5.63 19.92 -9.44
N ASN A 286 5.22 18.87 -10.13
CA ASN A 286 5.59 18.62 -11.51
C ASN A 286 5.18 19.77 -12.41
N LYS A 287 3.93 20.24 -12.32
CA LYS A 287 3.40 21.37 -13.09
C LYS A 287 4.22 22.63 -12.84
N GLN A 288 4.53 22.95 -11.58
CA GLN A 288 5.29 24.14 -11.19
C GLN A 288 6.71 24.12 -11.80
N PHE A 289 7.42 22.99 -11.69
CA PHE A 289 8.83 22.90 -12.09
C PHE A 289 9.06 22.54 -13.57
N SER A 290 8.04 22.10 -14.29
CA SER A 290 8.11 21.81 -15.72
C SER A 290 7.94 23.07 -16.59
N THR A 291 7.53 24.21 -16.04
CA THR A 291 7.34 25.45 -16.78
C THR A 291 8.66 26.13 -17.13
N LYS A 292 8.68 26.90 -18.22
CA LYS A 292 9.85 27.74 -18.56
C LYS A 292 10.09 28.86 -17.55
N ASN A 293 9.04 29.34 -16.91
CA ASN A 293 9.07 30.44 -15.95
C ASN A 293 8.58 29.96 -14.59
N ILE A 294 9.48 29.34 -13.84
CA ILE A 294 9.19 28.79 -12.52
C ILE A 294 8.99 29.94 -11.53
N LYS A 295 7.83 29.99 -10.90
CA LYS A 295 7.48 30.95 -9.86
C LYS A 295 7.25 30.30 -8.53
N LYS A 296 7.46 31.05 -7.45
CA LYS A 296 7.04 30.61 -6.14
C LYS A 296 5.52 30.64 -6.06
N GLU A 297 4.93 29.52 -5.70
CA GLU A 297 3.50 29.36 -5.49
C GLU A 297 3.17 29.32 -3.98
N GLU A 298 1.89 29.10 -3.65
CA GLU A 298 1.44 28.93 -2.27
C GLU A 298 2.15 27.74 -1.59
N ILE A 299 2.18 27.80 -0.26
CA ILE A 299 2.80 26.72 0.54
C ILE A 299 2.06 25.41 0.29
N LEU A 300 2.75 24.44 -0.28
CA LEU A 300 2.20 23.12 -0.65
C LEU A 300 1.66 22.36 0.56
N PHE A 301 2.41 22.37 1.67
CA PHE A 301 2.04 21.72 2.92
C PHE A 301 2.12 22.74 4.07
N LYS A 302 0.98 23.25 4.48
CA LYS A 302 0.89 24.11 5.67
C LYS A 302 1.01 23.25 6.91
N LYS A 303 1.84 23.64 7.88
CA LYS A 303 1.93 22.91 9.14
C LYS A 303 0.59 22.79 9.84
N ILE A 304 0.30 21.62 10.34
CA ILE A 304 -0.89 21.34 11.15
C ILE A 304 -0.54 21.68 12.60
N GLU A 305 -1.31 22.59 13.19
CA GLU A 305 -1.16 22.93 14.61
C GLU A 305 -1.81 21.85 15.48
N VAL A 306 -1.02 21.29 16.39
CA VAL A 306 -1.55 20.37 17.41
C VAL A 306 -2.12 21.26 18.52
N LYS A 307 -3.45 21.32 18.61
CA LYS A 307 -4.09 21.91 19.80
C LYS A 307 -3.70 21.05 21.01
N LYS A 308 -2.96 21.67 21.94
CA LYS A 308 -2.60 21.09 23.23
C LYS A 308 -3.82 20.82 24.08
#